data_2896b405414ed73f8c14075131ccc69e
#
_entry.id   2896b405414ed73f8c14075131ccc69e
#
_cell.length_a   1.000
_cell.length_b   1.000
_cell.length_c   1.000
_cell.angle_alpha   90.00
_cell.angle_beta   90.00
_cell.angle_gamma   90.00
#
_symmetry.space_group_name_H-M   'P 1'
#
loop_
_entity.id
_entity.type
_entity.pdbx_description
1 polymer ?
#
loop_
_entity_poly.entity_id
_entity_poly.type
_entity_poly.pdbx_seq_one_letter_code
_entity_poly.pdbx_strand_id
1 'polypeptide(L)'
;MRIGVLNNVRAGRNPGRTGRVRAFLKAHPEIPQVETENGEHVAEALLLLARKEVELLAVNGGDGTLQRILSEILGNGSFSQLPLIAPLRGGRTNMNALDIGSQRNPVTALDSLLHATRNGGMQDRLVDRAVLRVEFGDGSPVHYGMCMGVGLVCRAVELTHSLFPEGRAQGVFGSTVVIGTLISRLMSGSRDGILQPDAMQIRLDGQRLRSENFLLLFATTLERLFLKIRPFWGQEHADVRVTAIAGDAKRPLLAVPGILCGRPPASLTPAVGYTSRNVNEVELRLDCGLVLDGEMFAPQPGRVVHISADRRVQFVRA
;
A
#
# COMPACT_ATOMS: atom_id res chain seq x y z
N MET A 1 -20.35 20.20 0.59
CA MET A 1 -19.75 18.85 0.71
C MET A 1 -19.46 18.58 2.17
N ARG A 2 -19.96 17.46 2.70
CA ARG A 2 -19.84 17.09 4.12
C ARG A 2 -18.60 16.26 4.34
N ILE A 3 -17.66 16.77 5.14
CA ILE A 3 -16.47 16.03 5.58
C ILE A 3 -16.83 15.15 6.76
N GLY A 4 -16.31 13.91 6.79
CA GLY A 4 -16.27 13.06 7.97
C GLY A 4 -14.85 12.54 8.22
N VAL A 5 -14.53 12.21 9.45
CA VAL A 5 -13.20 11.75 9.85
C VAL A 5 -13.27 10.36 10.48
N LEU A 6 -12.53 9.41 9.92
CA LEU A 6 -12.19 8.16 10.58
C LEU A 6 -10.80 8.29 11.20
N ASN A 7 -10.74 8.22 12.53
CA ASN A 7 -9.52 8.43 13.30
C ASN A 7 -9.05 7.10 13.94
N ASN A 8 -8.04 6.45 13.36
CA ASN A 8 -7.40 5.29 13.97
C ASN A 8 -6.40 5.75 15.05
N VAL A 9 -6.81 5.64 16.31
CA VAL A 9 -6.03 6.13 17.46
C VAL A 9 -4.76 5.33 17.73
N ARG A 10 -4.65 4.12 17.22
CA ARG A 10 -3.44 3.27 17.31
C ARG A 10 -2.48 3.45 16.14
N ALA A 11 -2.88 4.16 15.09
CA ALA A 11 -2.03 4.38 13.94
C ALA A 11 -0.76 5.17 14.32
N GLY A 12 0.39 4.71 13.81
CA GLY A 12 1.68 5.35 14.02
C GLY A 12 2.19 5.35 15.46
N ARG A 13 1.41 4.87 16.44
CA ARG A 13 1.74 4.85 17.90
C ARG A 13 2.32 6.18 18.41
N ASN A 14 1.79 7.30 17.92
CA ASN A 14 2.20 8.65 18.34
C ASN A 14 1.06 9.35 19.10
N PRO A 15 1.01 9.23 20.43
CA PRO A 15 -0.08 9.81 21.23
C PRO A 15 -0.19 11.33 21.10
N GLY A 16 0.92 12.04 20.91
CA GLY A 16 0.90 13.49 20.75
C GLY A 16 0.26 13.94 19.43
N ARG A 17 0.42 13.16 18.35
CA ARG A 17 -0.23 13.42 17.06
C ARG A 17 -1.72 13.12 17.13
N THR A 18 -2.09 12.00 17.71
CA THR A 18 -3.49 11.60 17.93
C THR A 18 -4.21 12.62 18.81
N GLY A 19 -3.57 13.08 19.89
CA GLY A 19 -4.12 14.12 20.77
C GLY A 19 -4.40 15.44 20.06
N ARG A 20 -3.52 15.87 19.15
CA ARG A 20 -3.74 17.10 18.34
C ARG A 20 -4.92 16.97 17.38
N VAL A 21 -5.08 15.82 16.73
CA VAL A 21 -6.24 15.57 15.86
C VAL A 21 -7.52 15.54 16.68
N ARG A 22 -7.55 14.89 17.84
CA ARG A 22 -8.69 14.92 18.77
C ARG A 22 -9.05 16.34 19.22
N ALA A 23 -8.05 17.15 19.59
CA ALA A 23 -8.27 18.55 19.99
C ALA A 23 -8.88 19.38 18.84
N PHE A 24 -8.37 19.20 17.62
CA PHE A 24 -8.92 19.82 16.43
C PHE A 24 -10.38 19.43 16.21
N LEU A 25 -10.69 18.13 16.23
CA LEU A 25 -12.05 17.64 16.02
C LEU A 25 -13.02 18.05 17.12
N LYS A 26 -12.53 18.19 18.37
CA LYS A 26 -13.32 18.73 19.48
C LYS A 26 -13.68 20.21 19.28
N ALA A 27 -12.81 20.98 18.61
CA ALA A 27 -13.08 22.36 18.24
C ALA A 27 -14.02 22.51 17.02
N HIS A 28 -14.24 21.40 16.30
CA HIS A 28 -15.09 21.33 15.11
C HIS A 28 -16.19 20.27 15.27
N PRO A 29 -17.16 20.46 16.18
CA PRO A 29 -18.20 19.46 16.48
C PRO A 29 -19.16 19.20 15.31
N GLU A 30 -19.18 20.08 14.32
CA GLU A 30 -19.94 19.94 13.08
C GLU A 30 -19.40 18.80 12.18
N ILE A 31 -18.16 18.33 12.41
CA ILE A 31 -17.54 17.27 11.61
C ILE A 31 -17.92 15.91 12.21
N PRO A 32 -18.68 15.06 11.50
CA PRO A 32 -18.89 13.67 11.87
C PRO A 32 -17.54 12.96 12.03
N GLN A 33 -17.32 12.33 13.19
CA GLN A 33 -16.09 11.59 13.44
C GLN A 33 -16.37 10.27 14.12
N VAL A 34 -15.55 9.27 13.80
CA VAL A 34 -15.53 7.99 14.48
C VAL A 34 -14.09 7.60 14.77
N GLU A 35 -13.82 7.17 15.99
CA GLU A 35 -12.52 6.62 16.39
C GLU A 35 -12.56 5.10 16.27
N THR A 36 -11.47 4.54 15.75
CA THR A 36 -11.27 3.09 15.68
C THR A 36 -9.94 2.74 16.33
N GLU A 37 -9.90 1.62 17.02
CA GLU A 37 -8.66 1.07 17.58
C GLU A 37 -8.15 -0.12 16.75
N ASN A 38 -9.07 -0.90 16.22
CA ASN A 38 -8.81 -2.14 15.48
C ASN A 38 -9.52 -2.12 14.12
N GLY A 39 -9.04 -2.97 13.21
CA GLY A 39 -9.67 -3.15 11.90
C GLY A 39 -11.10 -3.70 11.96
N GLU A 40 -11.46 -4.40 13.03
CA GLU A 40 -12.78 -5.00 13.22
C GLU A 40 -13.92 -3.98 13.28
N HIS A 41 -13.64 -2.78 13.76
CA HIS A 41 -14.65 -1.70 13.89
C HIS A 41 -14.71 -0.77 12.68
N VAL A 42 -13.93 -1.03 11.62
CA VAL A 42 -13.92 -0.16 10.43
C VAL A 42 -15.26 -0.20 9.70
N ALA A 43 -15.85 -1.38 9.52
CA ALA A 43 -17.14 -1.54 8.85
C ALA A 43 -18.26 -0.74 9.57
N GLU A 44 -18.36 -0.88 10.90
CA GLU A 44 -19.34 -0.14 11.72
C GLU A 44 -19.10 1.37 11.66
N ALA A 45 -17.84 1.80 11.75
CA ALA A 45 -17.45 3.21 11.64
C ALA A 45 -17.87 3.82 10.29
N LEU A 46 -17.68 3.08 9.20
CA LEU A 46 -18.06 3.52 7.86
C LEU A 46 -19.58 3.62 7.71
N LEU A 47 -20.35 2.65 8.25
CA LEU A 47 -21.82 2.72 8.25
C LEU A 47 -22.34 3.93 9.04
N LEU A 48 -21.74 4.26 10.18
CA LEU A 48 -22.09 5.45 10.94
C LEU A 48 -21.81 6.74 10.17
N LEU A 49 -20.67 6.83 9.47
CA LEU A 49 -20.33 7.99 8.64
C LEU A 49 -21.21 8.08 7.39
N ALA A 50 -21.58 6.96 6.78
CA ALA A 50 -22.50 6.91 5.65
C ALA A 50 -23.90 7.41 6.04
N ARG A 51 -24.42 7.00 7.21
CA ARG A 51 -25.70 7.52 7.75
C ARG A 51 -25.68 9.03 8.03
N LYS A 52 -24.50 9.60 8.21
CA LYS A 52 -24.28 11.06 8.34
C LYS A 52 -24.06 11.73 6.99
N GLU A 53 -24.29 11.03 5.89
CA GLU A 53 -24.16 11.54 4.51
C GLU A 53 -22.78 12.17 4.25
N VAL A 54 -21.72 11.50 4.70
CA VAL A 54 -20.34 11.94 4.46
C VAL A 54 -19.99 11.75 2.99
N GLU A 55 -19.59 12.83 2.32
CA GLU A 55 -19.19 12.87 0.91
C GLU A 55 -17.66 12.87 0.75
N LEU A 56 -16.93 13.35 1.77
CA LEU A 56 -15.46 13.34 1.84
C LEU A 56 -15.03 12.69 3.14
N LEU A 57 -14.40 11.52 3.01
CA LEU A 57 -13.87 10.74 4.13
C LEU A 57 -12.38 11.05 4.34
N ALA A 58 -12.06 11.80 5.37
CA ALA A 58 -10.67 12.00 5.81
C ALA A 58 -10.25 10.83 6.72
N VAL A 59 -9.17 10.13 6.32
CA VAL A 59 -8.67 8.93 7.01
C VAL A 59 -7.40 9.27 7.77
N ASN A 60 -7.50 9.47 9.08
CA ASN A 60 -6.33 9.58 9.94
C ASN A 60 -5.86 8.20 10.39
N GLY A 61 -5.03 7.58 9.57
CA GLY A 61 -4.54 6.22 9.76
C GLY A 61 -3.24 5.96 9.01
N GLY A 62 -2.79 4.70 9.01
CA GLY A 62 -1.70 4.22 8.18
C GLY A 62 -2.20 3.56 6.90
N ASP A 63 -1.25 3.00 6.11
CA ASP A 63 -1.55 2.32 4.85
C ASP A 63 -2.50 1.14 5.06
N GLY A 64 -2.30 0.31 6.10
CA GLY A 64 -3.21 -0.78 6.46
C GLY A 64 -4.61 -0.32 6.88
N THR A 65 -4.75 0.85 7.52
CA THR A 65 -6.08 1.43 7.82
C THR A 65 -6.80 1.80 6.53
N LEU A 66 -6.10 2.44 5.60
CA LEU A 66 -6.66 2.80 4.30
C LEU A 66 -7.03 1.55 3.49
N GLN A 67 -6.19 0.53 3.50
CA GLN A 67 -6.44 -0.77 2.86
C GLN A 67 -7.77 -1.39 3.33
N ARG A 68 -8.00 -1.43 4.65
CA ARG A 68 -9.25 -1.96 5.22
C ARG A 68 -10.47 -1.13 4.83
N ILE A 69 -10.35 0.20 4.86
CA ILE A 69 -11.41 1.12 4.41
C ILE A 69 -11.74 0.89 2.94
N LEU A 70 -10.73 0.79 2.07
CA LEU A 70 -10.95 0.51 0.65
C LEU A 70 -11.65 -0.84 0.45
N SER A 71 -11.24 -1.88 1.19
CA SER A 71 -11.86 -3.20 1.12
C SER A 71 -13.33 -3.18 1.56
N GLU A 72 -13.66 -2.46 2.63
CA GLU A 72 -15.04 -2.33 3.11
C GLU A 72 -15.91 -1.51 2.14
N ILE A 73 -15.44 -0.38 1.65
CA ILE A 73 -16.23 0.50 0.77
C ILE A 73 -16.46 -0.15 -0.59
N LEU A 74 -15.42 -0.75 -1.18
CA LEU A 74 -15.49 -1.33 -2.52
C LEU A 74 -16.04 -2.76 -2.55
N GLY A 75 -15.86 -3.52 -1.46
CA GLY A 75 -16.33 -4.90 -1.34
C GLY A 75 -17.75 -5.00 -0.80
N ASN A 76 -18.06 -4.29 0.28
CA ASN A 76 -19.33 -4.42 1.02
C ASN A 76 -20.34 -3.30 0.74
N GLY A 77 -19.95 -2.24 0.03
CA GLY A 77 -20.86 -1.17 -0.39
C GLY A 77 -21.45 -0.37 0.77
N SER A 78 -20.65 -0.02 1.78
CA SER A 78 -21.09 0.72 2.97
C SER A 78 -21.69 2.11 2.66
N PHE A 79 -21.40 2.68 1.50
CA PHE A 79 -21.90 3.95 1.01
C PHE A 79 -22.75 3.77 -0.24
N SER A 80 -23.84 4.52 -0.36
CA SER A 80 -24.68 4.54 -1.58
C SER A 80 -23.95 5.14 -2.79
N GLN A 81 -23.05 6.09 -2.55
CA GLN A 81 -22.11 6.65 -3.50
C GLN A 81 -20.72 6.64 -2.88
N LEU A 82 -19.70 6.28 -3.67
CA LEU A 82 -18.33 6.29 -3.19
C LEU A 82 -17.94 7.70 -2.71
N PRO A 83 -17.54 7.88 -1.44
CA PRO A 83 -17.06 9.17 -0.98
C PRO A 83 -15.69 9.47 -1.60
N LEU A 84 -15.36 10.74 -1.71
CA LEU A 84 -13.98 11.16 -1.91
C LEU A 84 -13.14 10.73 -0.71
N ILE A 85 -11.91 10.26 -0.92
CA ILE A 85 -11.06 9.77 0.17
C ILE A 85 -9.84 10.66 0.32
N ALA A 86 -9.65 11.24 1.52
CA ALA A 86 -8.49 12.05 1.85
C ALA A 86 -7.60 11.31 2.86
N PRO A 87 -6.54 10.59 2.40
CA PRO A 87 -5.63 9.91 3.31
C PRO A 87 -4.73 10.93 4.01
N LEU A 88 -4.75 10.93 5.35
CA LEU A 88 -3.88 11.73 6.20
C LEU A 88 -2.66 10.92 6.62
N ARG A 89 -1.55 11.60 6.95
CA ARG A 89 -0.32 10.93 7.37
C ARG A 89 -0.35 10.57 8.86
N GLY A 90 -1.32 9.72 9.25
CA GLY A 90 -1.46 9.23 10.63
C GLY A 90 -0.60 8.02 10.98
N GLY A 91 -0.19 7.24 9.99
CA GLY A 91 0.61 6.01 10.15
C GLY A 91 2.12 6.23 10.24
N ARG A 92 2.88 5.13 10.12
CA ARG A 92 4.34 5.12 10.14
C ARG A 92 4.94 5.49 8.79
N THR A 93 4.62 4.75 7.75
CA THR A 93 5.18 4.92 6.39
C THR A 93 4.38 5.93 5.58
N ASN A 94 3.05 5.84 5.65
CA ASN A 94 2.10 6.71 4.93
C ASN A 94 2.37 6.76 3.43
N MET A 95 2.65 5.60 2.83
CA MET A 95 3.07 5.50 1.44
C MET A 95 1.97 5.98 0.50
N ASN A 96 0.73 5.56 0.74
CA ASN A 96 -0.43 5.96 -0.04
C ASN A 96 -0.70 7.48 0.08
N ALA A 97 -0.68 8.03 1.31
CA ALA A 97 -0.85 9.47 1.53
C ALA A 97 0.27 10.31 0.93
N LEU A 98 1.52 9.77 0.88
CA LEU A 98 2.66 10.40 0.22
C LEU A 98 2.50 10.46 -1.30
N ASP A 99 2.04 9.37 -1.92
CA ASP A 99 1.84 9.30 -3.36
C ASP A 99 0.71 10.23 -3.82
N ILE A 100 -0.38 10.30 -3.05
CA ILE A 100 -1.50 11.22 -3.28
C ILE A 100 -1.07 12.69 -3.09
N GLY A 101 -0.03 12.96 -2.29
CA GLY A 101 0.50 14.30 -2.07
C GLY A 101 -0.07 14.99 -0.82
N SER A 102 -0.60 14.23 0.14
CA SER A 102 -1.13 14.78 1.40
C SER A 102 -0.05 15.45 2.25
N GLN A 103 -0.45 16.48 3.00
CA GLN A 103 0.44 17.25 3.88
C GLN A 103 0.97 16.40 5.04
N ARG A 104 2.15 16.76 5.55
CA ARG A 104 2.82 16.01 6.63
C ARG A 104 2.06 16.07 7.96
N ASN A 105 1.46 17.21 8.27
CA ASN A 105 0.71 17.41 9.51
C ASN A 105 -0.77 17.13 9.28
N PRO A 106 -1.38 16.11 9.92
CA PRO A 106 -2.78 15.77 9.72
C PRO A 106 -3.76 16.89 10.16
N VAL A 107 -3.40 17.72 11.14
CA VAL A 107 -4.25 18.85 11.56
C VAL A 107 -4.26 19.93 10.48
N THR A 108 -3.09 20.30 9.94
CA THR A 108 -3.02 21.27 8.83
C THR A 108 -3.72 20.74 7.57
N ALA A 109 -3.64 19.42 7.33
CA ALA A 109 -4.35 18.76 6.25
C ALA A 109 -5.88 18.87 6.42
N LEU A 110 -6.40 18.57 7.62
CA LEU A 110 -7.84 18.71 7.92
C LEU A 110 -8.32 20.15 7.79
N ASP A 111 -7.58 21.10 8.33
CA ASP A 111 -7.91 22.53 8.22
C ASP A 111 -7.96 22.98 6.75
N SER A 112 -6.96 22.55 5.95
CA SER A 112 -6.91 22.81 4.51
C SER A 112 -8.09 22.20 3.74
N LEU A 113 -8.54 20.98 4.14
CA LEU A 113 -9.73 20.35 3.56
C LEU A 113 -11.00 21.13 3.91
N LEU A 114 -11.17 21.53 5.17
CA LEU A 114 -12.30 22.35 5.61
C LEU A 114 -12.37 23.66 4.84
N HIS A 115 -11.23 24.34 4.69
CA HIS A 115 -11.16 25.58 3.92
C HIS A 115 -11.59 25.35 2.46
N ALA A 116 -11.10 24.27 1.82
CA ALA A 116 -11.44 23.94 0.44
C ALA A 116 -12.92 23.57 0.25
N THR A 117 -13.56 22.92 1.24
CA THR A 117 -15.00 22.62 1.16
C THR A 117 -15.90 23.84 1.31
N ARG A 118 -15.46 24.85 2.06
CA ARG A 118 -16.21 26.09 2.31
C ARG A 118 -16.03 27.13 1.19
N ASN A 119 -14.81 27.24 0.67
CA ASN A 119 -14.41 28.32 -0.24
C ASN A 119 -14.18 27.88 -1.69
N GLY A 120 -14.43 26.60 -2.01
CA GLY A 120 -14.11 26.03 -3.32
C GLY A 120 -12.66 25.57 -3.43
N GLY A 121 -12.24 25.10 -4.62
CA GLY A 121 -10.87 24.60 -4.87
C GLY A 121 -10.70 23.10 -4.60
N MET A 122 -11.78 22.36 -4.41
CA MET A 122 -11.72 20.89 -4.22
C MET A 122 -11.31 20.17 -5.51
N GLN A 123 -11.74 20.67 -6.68
CA GLN A 123 -11.43 20.06 -7.98
C GLN A 123 -9.94 19.96 -8.27
N ASP A 124 -9.15 20.97 -7.91
CA ASP A 124 -7.70 21.01 -8.12
C ASP A 124 -6.93 20.01 -7.20
N ARG A 125 -7.65 19.44 -6.23
CA ARG A 125 -7.10 18.48 -5.27
C ARG A 125 -7.44 17.04 -5.58
N LEU A 126 -8.32 16.81 -6.55
CA LEU A 126 -8.72 15.46 -6.93
C LEU A 126 -7.56 14.73 -7.58
N VAL A 127 -7.38 13.48 -7.18
CA VAL A 127 -6.39 12.55 -7.70
C VAL A 127 -7.09 11.23 -7.96
N ASP A 128 -7.31 10.91 -9.22
CA ASP A 128 -7.90 9.64 -9.62
C ASP A 128 -6.83 8.54 -9.62
N ARG A 129 -7.07 7.44 -8.89
CA ARG A 129 -6.15 6.29 -8.79
C ARG A 129 -6.88 4.98 -8.96
N ALA A 130 -6.29 4.11 -9.75
CA ALA A 130 -6.64 2.70 -9.72
C ALA A 130 -6.20 2.09 -8.39
N VAL A 131 -6.94 1.11 -7.89
CA VAL A 131 -6.61 0.35 -6.69
C VAL A 131 -6.47 -1.12 -7.05
N LEU A 132 -5.53 -1.81 -6.42
CA LEU A 132 -5.38 -3.26 -6.56
C LEU A 132 -6.62 -3.94 -5.98
N ARG A 133 -7.20 -4.85 -6.74
CA ARG A 133 -8.20 -5.83 -6.32
C ARG A 133 -7.50 -7.18 -6.18
N VAL A 134 -7.53 -7.75 -4.98
CA VAL A 134 -6.85 -9.01 -4.66
C VAL A 134 -7.89 -10.03 -4.23
N GLU A 135 -7.99 -11.14 -4.96
CA GLU A 135 -8.91 -12.24 -4.74
C GLU A 135 -8.14 -13.54 -4.55
N PHE A 136 -8.34 -14.23 -3.43
CA PHE A 136 -7.56 -15.42 -3.07
C PHE A 136 -8.04 -16.72 -3.71
N GLY A 137 -9.16 -16.72 -4.42
CA GLY A 137 -9.69 -17.91 -5.10
C GLY A 137 -10.18 -19.02 -4.14
N ASP A 138 -10.36 -18.71 -2.88
CA ASP A 138 -10.81 -19.63 -1.82
C ASP A 138 -12.20 -19.26 -1.27
N GLY A 139 -12.86 -18.27 -1.87
CA GLY A 139 -14.16 -17.77 -1.45
C GLY A 139 -14.10 -16.74 -0.31
N SER A 140 -12.89 -16.36 0.14
CA SER A 140 -12.72 -15.27 1.10
C SER A 140 -13.07 -13.91 0.48
N PRO A 141 -13.37 -12.88 1.30
CA PRO A 141 -13.67 -11.56 0.81
C PRO A 141 -12.54 -11.00 -0.07
N VAL A 142 -12.92 -10.21 -1.07
CA VAL A 142 -11.97 -9.48 -1.92
C VAL A 142 -11.33 -8.36 -1.12
N HIS A 143 -10.02 -8.23 -1.23
CA HIS A 143 -9.27 -7.15 -0.60
C HIS A 143 -8.86 -6.10 -1.62
N TYR A 144 -8.87 -4.83 -1.20
CA TYR A 144 -8.44 -3.70 -2.02
C TYR A 144 -7.29 -2.97 -1.34
N GLY A 145 -6.31 -2.56 -2.13
CA GLY A 145 -5.13 -1.84 -1.64
C GLY A 145 -4.38 -1.16 -2.78
N MET A 146 -3.19 -0.67 -2.53
CA MET A 146 -2.41 0.06 -3.54
C MET A 146 -1.02 -0.55 -3.77
N CYS A 147 -0.53 -1.37 -2.85
CA CYS A 147 0.82 -1.93 -2.91
C CYS A 147 0.86 -3.34 -2.32
N MET A 148 1.30 -4.30 -3.10
CA MET A 148 1.42 -5.70 -2.70
C MET A 148 2.83 -6.22 -2.90
N GLY A 149 3.26 -7.13 -2.05
CA GLY A 149 4.54 -7.81 -2.16
C GLY A 149 4.52 -9.24 -1.67
N VAL A 150 5.41 -10.07 -2.25
CA VAL A 150 5.60 -11.47 -1.91
C VAL A 150 7.09 -11.75 -1.75
N GLY A 151 7.44 -12.80 -1.03
CA GLY A 151 8.81 -13.24 -0.84
C GLY A 151 9.62 -12.28 0.02
N LEU A 152 10.69 -11.72 -0.52
CA LEU A 152 11.56 -10.76 0.20
C LEU A 152 10.79 -9.59 0.81
N VAL A 153 9.69 -9.16 0.18
CA VAL A 153 8.87 -8.05 0.71
C VAL A 153 8.21 -8.45 2.03
N CYS A 154 7.65 -9.67 2.12
CA CYS A 154 7.08 -10.19 3.36
C CYS A 154 8.15 -10.28 4.46
N ARG A 155 9.29 -10.90 4.16
CA ARG A 155 10.39 -11.03 5.11
C ARG A 155 10.96 -9.67 5.54
N ALA A 156 10.95 -8.66 4.67
CA ALA A 156 11.35 -7.30 5.04
C ALA A 156 10.36 -6.65 6.02
N VAL A 157 9.06 -6.89 5.85
CA VAL A 157 8.01 -6.43 6.79
C VAL A 157 8.15 -7.15 8.13
N GLU A 158 8.31 -8.47 8.14
CA GLU A 158 8.55 -9.28 9.35
C GLU A 158 9.82 -8.82 10.08
N LEU A 159 10.92 -8.61 9.36
CA LEU A 159 12.16 -8.09 9.93
C LEU A 159 11.96 -6.70 10.55
N THR A 160 11.18 -5.85 9.90
CA THR A 160 10.84 -4.53 10.46
C THR A 160 10.08 -4.68 11.79
N HIS A 161 9.12 -5.60 11.85
CA HIS A 161 8.36 -5.86 13.07
C HIS A 161 9.24 -6.47 14.19
N SER A 162 10.17 -7.37 13.85
CA SER A 162 11.07 -8.00 14.82
C SER A 162 12.13 -7.04 15.36
N LEU A 163 12.71 -6.20 14.51
CA LEU A 163 13.71 -5.21 14.91
C LEU A 163 13.10 -4.04 15.72
N PHE A 164 11.84 -3.74 15.47
CA PHE A 164 11.17 -2.57 16.07
C PHE A 164 9.78 -2.92 16.63
N PRO A 165 9.68 -3.86 17.60
CA PRO A 165 8.40 -4.35 18.12
C PRO A 165 7.57 -3.24 18.78
N GLU A 166 8.21 -2.29 19.45
CA GLU A 166 7.55 -1.16 20.13
C GLU A 166 7.32 0.06 19.21
N GLY A 167 7.68 -0.03 17.93
CA GLY A 167 7.50 1.07 16.99
C GLY A 167 8.43 2.27 17.19
N ARG A 168 9.53 2.11 17.92
CA ARG A 168 10.51 3.18 18.19
C ARG A 168 11.24 3.68 16.94
N ALA A 169 11.43 2.83 15.92
CA ALA A 169 11.96 3.27 14.63
C ALA A 169 10.79 3.65 13.71
N GLN A 170 10.38 4.90 13.78
CA GLN A 170 9.24 5.39 13.03
C GLN A 170 9.60 5.74 11.58
N GLY A 171 8.76 5.31 10.64
CA GLY A 171 8.74 5.78 9.26
C GLY A 171 9.93 5.35 8.41
N VAL A 172 10.46 6.32 7.69
CA VAL A 172 11.53 6.14 6.70
C VAL A 172 12.81 5.52 7.29
N PHE A 173 13.14 5.79 8.57
CA PHE A 173 14.35 5.27 9.20
C PHE A 173 14.32 3.73 9.32
N GLY A 174 13.24 3.14 9.79
CA GLY A 174 13.11 1.68 9.89
C GLY A 174 13.25 1.00 8.52
N SER A 175 12.59 1.54 7.51
CA SER A 175 12.69 1.03 6.14
C SER A 175 14.11 1.16 5.56
N THR A 176 14.82 2.27 5.88
CA THR A 176 16.21 2.47 5.44
C THR A 176 17.16 1.45 6.09
N VAL A 177 16.98 1.17 7.38
CA VAL A 177 17.77 0.13 8.10
C VAL A 177 17.55 -1.24 7.49
N VAL A 178 16.29 -1.61 7.21
CA VAL A 178 15.96 -2.89 6.56
C VAL A 178 16.60 -2.99 5.17
N ILE A 179 16.46 -1.96 4.33
CA ILE A 179 17.10 -1.93 3.00
C ILE A 179 18.62 -2.06 3.14
N GLY A 180 19.25 -1.34 4.05
CA GLY A 180 20.69 -1.44 4.32
C GLY A 180 21.11 -2.85 4.74
N THR A 181 20.34 -3.51 5.60
CA THR A 181 20.57 -4.89 6.02
C THR A 181 20.45 -5.86 4.84
N LEU A 182 19.44 -5.68 3.99
CA LEU A 182 19.25 -6.51 2.80
C LEU A 182 20.42 -6.36 1.82
N ILE A 183 20.86 -5.13 1.56
CA ILE A 183 22.03 -4.86 0.71
C ILE A 183 23.29 -5.49 1.31
N SER A 184 23.51 -5.34 2.61
CA SER A 184 24.67 -5.94 3.31
C SER A 184 24.69 -7.47 3.18
N ARG A 185 23.54 -8.13 3.38
CA ARG A 185 23.40 -9.59 3.19
C ARG A 185 23.62 -10.01 1.74
N LEU A 186 23.13 -9.22 0.79
CA LEU A 186 23.37 -9.45 -0.62
C LEU A 186 24.87 -9.34 -0.97
N MET A 187 25.59 -8.42 -0.34
CA MET A 187 27.05 -8.25 -0.50
C MET A 187 27.83 -9.42 0.10
N SER A 188 27.39 -10.02 1.19
CA SER A 188 28.04 -11.19 1.80
C SER A 188 27.85 -12.48 1.00
N GLY A 189 27.07 -12.47 -0.09
CA GLY A 189 26.81 -13.63 -0.93
C GLY A 189 25.90 -14.69 -0.29
N SER A 190 25.43 -14.48 0.94
CA SER A 190 24.49 -15.38 1.60
C SER A 190 23.12 -15.29 0.92
N ARG A 191 22.63 -16.42 0.44
CA ARG A 191 21.26 -16.57 -0.11
C ARG A 191 20.32 -17.27 0.88
N ASP A 192 20.76 -17.50 2.10
CA ASP A 192 19.99 -18.17 3.13
C ASP A 192 19.08 -17.19 3.90
N GLY A 193 18.03 -17.72 4.49
CA GLY A 193 17.11 -16.97 5.33
C GLY A 193 16.35 -15.90 4.54
N ILE A 194 16.62 -14.61 4.81
CA ILE A 194 15.85 -13.50 4.23
C ILE A 194 15.96 -13.37 2.70
N LEU A 195 17.06 -13.85 2.11
CA LEU A 195 17.29 -13.84 0.66
C LEU A 195 16.96 -15.17 -0.02
N GLN A 196 16.34 -16.11 0.69
CA GLN A 196 15.89 -17.37 0.12
C GLN A 196 14.76 -17.12 -0.88
N PRO A 197 14.81 -17.66 -2.11
CA PRO A 197 13.70 -17.59 -3.05
C PRO A 197 12.54 -18.48 -2.61
N ASP A 198 11.32 -18.03 -2.93
CA ASP A 198 10.11 -18.81 -2.71
C ASP A 198 9.61 -19.42 -4.01
N ALA A 199 9.05 -20.64 -3.92
CA ALA A 199 8.38 -21.28 -5.03
C ALA A 199 7.07 -20.53 -5.32
N MET A 200 6.93 -20.04 -6.57
CA MET A 200 5.71 -19.39 -7.02
C MET A 200 5.59 -19.44 -8.55
N GLN A 201 4.38 -19.58 -9.03
CA GLN A 201 4.06 -19.47 -10.45
C GLN A 201 3.40 -18.11 -10.69
N ILE A 202 3.93 -17.35 -11.62
CA ILE A 202 3.47 -16.01 -11.95
C ILE A 202 3.02 -15.97 -13.39
N ARG A 203 1.79 -15.47 -13.64
CA ARG A 203 1.31 -15.11 -14.97
C ARG A 203 1.00 -13.62 -14.99
N LEU A 204 1.41 -12.96 -16.03
CA LEU A 204 1.19 -11.55 -16.32
C LEU A 204 0.41 -11.44 -17.63
N ASP A 205 -0.84 -10.97 -17.59
CA ASP A 205 -1.79 -10.96 -18.73
C ASP A 205 -1.82 -12.32 -19.45
N GLY A 206 -2.00 -13.41 -18.69
CA GLY A 206 -2.03 -14.79 -19.18
C GLY A 206 -0.67 -15.40 -19.55
N GLN A 207 0.41 -14.61 -19.65
CA GLN A 207 1.75 -15.10 -19.99
C GLN A 207 2.51 -15.56 -18.76
N ARG A 208 2.86 -16.85 -18.69
CA ARG A 208 3.63 -17.41 -17.59
C ARG A 208 5.10 -16.94 -17.65
N LEU A 209 5.62 -16.49 -16.52
CA LEU A 209 7.06 -16.26 -16.37
C LEU A 209 7.83 -17.59 -16.33
N ARG A 210 9.06 -17.56 -16.82
CA ARG A 210 9.87 -18.79 -16.97
C ARG A 210 10.36 -19.41 -15.66
N SER A 211 10.69 -18.57 -14.68
CA SER A 211 11.14 -19.05 -13.38
C SER A 211 10.00 -19.64 -12.57
N GLU A 212 10.31 -20.56 -11.69
CA GLU A 212 9.38 -21.11 -10.68
C GLU A 212 9.79 -20.74 -9.25
N ASN A 213 10.96 -20.10 -9.10
CA ASN A 213 11.45 -19.59 -7.84
C ASN A 213 11.79 -18.12 -7.97
N PHE A 214 11.20 -17.30 -7.11
CA PHE A 214 11.40 -15.86 -7.13
C PHE A 214 11.89 -15.35 -5.78
N LEU A 215 12.85 -14.44 -5.83
CA LEU A 215 13.29 -13.70 -4.65
C LEU A 215 12.20 -12.75 -4.17
N LEU A 216 11.54 -12.05 -5.10
CA LEU A 216 10.42 -11.16 -4.82
C LEU A 216 9.48 -11.03 -6.03
N LEU A 217 8.23 -10.77 -5.71
CA LEU A 217 7.26 -10.12 -6.57
C LEU A 217 6.75 -8.87 -5.87
N PHE A 218 6.64 -7.79 -6.60
CA PHE A 218 6.08 -6.54 -6.15
C PHE A 218 5.07 -6.03 -7.18
N ALA A 219 3.86 -5.67 -6.74
CA ALA A 219 2.82 -5.12 -7.61
C ALA A 219 2.20 -3.88 -6.95
N THR A 220 1.95 -2.82 -7.73
CA THR A 220 1.42 -1.57 -7.21
C THR A 220 0.69 -0.74 -8.26
N THR A 221 -0.24 0.08 -7.81
CA THR A 221 -0.85 1.16 -8.60
C THR A 221 -0.24 2.54 -8.29
N LEU A 222 0.65 2.63 -7.29
CA LEU A 222 1.33 3.85 -6.90
C LEU A 222 2.34 4.29 -7.95
N GLU A 223 2.50 5.59 -8.12
CA GLU A 223 3.52 6.16 -9.02
C GLU A 223 4.92 6.15 -8.39
N ARG A 224 4.97 6.20 -7.06
CA ARG A 224 6.20 6.21 -6.27
C ARG A 224 5.99 5.61 -4.90
N LEU A 225 7.02 4.98 -4.39
CA LEU A 225 7.04 4.44 -3.04
C LEU A 225 7.71 5.44 -2.07
N PHE A 226 7.84 5.04 -0.79
CA PHE A 226 8.63 5.79 0.17
C PHE A 226 10.05 6.07 -0.37
N LEU A 227 10.71 7.14 0.11
CA LEU A 227 12.00 7.63 -0.41
C LEU A 227 12.00 7.98 -1.91
N LYS A 228 10.83 8.13 -2.54
CA LYS A 228 10.67 8.36 -3.98
C LYS A 228 11.23 7.21 -4.84
N ILE A 229 11.33 6.01 -4.28
CA ILE A 229 11.76 4.81 -5.01
C ILE A 229 10.70 4.44 -6.04
N ARG A 230 11.14 4.01 -7.22
CA ARG A 230 10.29 3.57 -8.32
C ARG A 230 10.81 2.26 -8.88
N PRO A 231 10.63 1.11 -8.19
CA PRO A 231 11.23 -0.16 -8.60
C PRO A 231 10.47 -0.83 -9.75
N PHE A 232 10.03 -0.07 -10.71
CA PHE A 232 9.29 -0.51 -11.90
C PHE A 232 9.72 0.30 -13.13
N TRP A 233 9.86 -0.39 -14.26
CA TRP A 233 10.32 0.17 -15.53
C TRP A 233 9.54 -0.37 -16.76
N GLY A 234 8.40 -1.04 -16.52
CA GLY A 234 7.45 -1.39 -17.58
C GLY A 234 6.96 -0.15 -18.33
N GLN A 235 6.69 -0.28 -19.63
CA GLN A 235 6.29 0.82 -20.50
C GLN A 235 4.87 0.64 -21.06
N GLU A 236 4.21 -0.47 -20.72
CA GLU A 236 2.87 -0.80 -21.20
C GLU A 236 1.83 0.14 -20.56
N HIS A 237 0.74 0.38 -21.26
CA HIS A 237 -0.39 1.17 -20.80
C HIS A 237 -1.34 0.30 -19.97
N ALA A 238 -1.01 0.10 -18.68
CA ALA A 238 -1.83 -0.64 -17.73
C ALA A 238 -1.59 -0.11 -16.32
N ASP A 239 -2.56 -0.32 -15.42
CA ASP A 239 -2.56 0.30 -14.10
C ASP A 239 -1.75 -0.48 -13.04
N VAL A 240 -1.54 -1.80 -13.22
CA VAL A 240 -0.76 -2.63 -12.29
C VAL A 240 0.70 -2.65 -12.71
N ARG A 241 1.57 -1.99 -11.96
CA ARG A 241 3.02 -2.02 -12.15
C ARG A 241 3.59 -3.20 -11.41
N VAL A 242 4.23 -4.11 -12.13
CA VAL A 242 4.79 -5.34 -11.57
C VAL A 242 6.30 -5.37 -11.75
N THR A 243 7.00 -5.79 -10.70
CA THR A 243 8.42 -6.17 -10.77
C THR A 243 8.62 -7.52 -10.10
N ALA A 244 9.21 -8.45 -10.83
CA ALA A 244 9.57 -9.78 -10.35
C ALA A 244 11.07 -10.01 -10.53
N ILE A 245 11.71 -10.55 -9.49
CA ILE A 245 13.13 -10.94 -9.50
C ILE A 245 13.20 -12.42 -9.22
N ALA A 246 13.74 -13.17 -10.18
CA ALA A 246 13.94 -14.62 -10.05
C ALA A 246 15.00 -14.95 -8.99
N GLY A 247 14.92 -16.13 -8.41
CA GLY A 247 15.86 -16.58 -7.39
C GLY A 247 17.29 -16.80 -7.90
N ASP A 248 17.43 -17.10 -9.18
CA ASP A 248 18.70 -17.26 -9.90
C ASP A 248 19.17 -15.99 -10.62
N ALA A 249 18.53 -14.82 -10.34
CA ALA A 249 18.87 -13.55 -10.96
C ALA A 249 20.36 -13.23 -10.88
N LYS A 250 20.93 -12.81 -12.01
CA LYS A 250 22.36 -12.57 -12.15
C LYS A 250 22.73 -11.15 -11.71
N ARG A 251 23.92 -11.00 -11.09
CA ARG A 251 24.52 -9.69 -10.72
C ARG A 251 23.58 -8.79 -9.88
N PRO A 252 22.96 -9.29 -8.80
CA PRO A 252 21.95 -8.53 -8.05
C PRO A 252 22.47 -7.21 -7.46
N LEU A 253 23.74 -7.16 -7.03
CA LEU A 253 24.33 -5.93 -6.49
C LEU A 253 24.41 -4.78 -7.50
N LEU A 254 24.71 -5.10 -8.76
CA LEU A 254 24.75 -4.11 -9.84
C LEU A 254 23.34 -3.67 -10.27
N ALA A 255 22.36 -4.54 -10.07
CA ALA A 255 20.97 -4.28 -10.43
C ALA A 255 20.26 -3.33 -9.45
N VAL A 256 20.54 -3.44 -8.15
CA VAL A 256 19.81 -2.74 -7.09
C VAL A 256 19.68 -1.22 -7.31
N PRO A 257 20.75 -0.43 -7.56
CA PRO A 257 20.61 1.00 -7.72
C PRO A 257 19.70 1.40 -8.90
N GLY A 258 19.86 0.71 -10.03
CA GLY A 258 19.04 0.94 -11.23
C GLY A 258 17.57 0.58 -11.02
N ILE A 259 17.32 -0.54 -10.33
CA ILE A 259 15.95 -0.99 -9.99
C ILE A 259 15.28 0.04 -9.07
N LEU A 260 15.94 0.48 -8.01
CA LEU A 260 15.37 1.44 -7.06
C LEU A 260 15.03 2.79 -7.71
N CYS A 261 15.77 3.17 -8.76
CA CYS A 261 15.52 4.39 -9.52
C CYS A 261 14.54 4.20 -10.70
N GLY A 262 14.08 2.97 -10.99
CA GLY A 262 13.26 2.65 -12.15
C GLY A 262 13.98 2.81 -13.49
N ARG A 263 15.30 2.77 -13.46
CA ARG A 263 16.20 2.92 -14.63
C ARG A 263 17.30 1.84 -14.61
N PRO A 264 16.91 0.56 -14.69
CA PRO A 264 17.90 -0.50 -14.67
C PRO A 264 18.75 -0.47 -15.95
N PRO A 265 19.99 -0.98 -15.90
CA PRO A 265 20.78 -1.23 -17.09
C PRO A 265 20.03 -2.10 -18.10
N ALA A 266 20.22 -1.85 -19.40
CA ALA A 266 19.56 -2.62 -20.46
C ALA A 266 19.87 -4.14 -20.42
N SER A 267 20.94 -4.54 -19.71
CA SER A 267 21.29 -5.93 -19.49
C SER A 267 20.36 -6.67 -18.52
N LEU A 268 19.53 -5.96 -17.73
CA LEU A 268 18.56 -6.58 -16.82
C LEU A 268 17.28 -6.96 -17.58
N THR A 269 17.31 -8.14 -18.16
CA THR A 269 16.22 -8.70 -18.98
C THR A 269 15.57 -9.89 -18.26
N PRO A 270 14.40 -10.36 -18.72
CA PRO A 270 13.78 -11.57 -18.21
C PRO A 270 14.68 -12.81 -18.34
N ALA A 271 15.57 -12.85 -19.35
CA ALA A 271 16.51 -13.96 -19.54
C ALA A 271 17.60 -14.05 -18.44
N VAL A 272 17.85 -12.96 -17.71
CA VAL A 272 18.80 -12.91 -16.59
C VAL A 272 18.09 -12.75 -15.23
N GLY A 273 16.76 -12.96 -15.20
CA GLY A 273 15.97 -13.04 -13.97
C GLY A 273 15.28 -11.74 -13.54
N TYR A 274 15.19 -10.72 -14.38
CA TYR A 274 14.54 -9.44 -14.03
C TYR A 274 13.38 -9.14 -14.97
N THR A 275 12.20 -8.99 -14.41
CA THR A 275 10.99 -8.64 -15.16
C THR A 275 10.33 -7.43 -14.51
N SER A 276 10.03 -6.40 -15.29
CA SER A 276 9.09 -5.37 -14.89
C SER A 276 8.17 -5.06 -16.07
N ARG A 277 6.87 -5.09 -15.80
CA ARG A 277 5.81 -4.83 -16.77
C ARG A 277 4.66 -4.09 -16.11
N ASN A 278 3.96 -3.28 -16.89
CA ASN A 278 2.64 -2.81 -16.51
C ASN A 278 1.62 -3.77 -17.13
N VAL A 279 0.68 -4.27 -16.33
CA VAL A 279 -0.26 -5.32 -16.72
C VAL A 279 -1.67 -5.01 -16.22
N ASN A 280 -2.67 -5.63 -16.84
CA ASN A 280 -4.05 -5.54 -16.38
C ASN A 280 -4.35 -6.58 -15.31
N GLU A 281 -3.69 -7.75 -15.40
CA GLU A 281 -3.96 -8.89 -14.51
C GLU A 281 -2.67 -9.62 -14.13
N VAL A 282 -2.62 -10.07 -12.88
CA VAL A 282 -1.58 -10.96 -12.35
C VAL A 282 -2.27 -12.17 -11.72
N GLU A 283 -1.88 -13.36 -12.14
CA GLU A 283 -2.24 -14.62 -11.47
C GLU A 283 -1.04 -15.16 -10.73
N LEU A 284 -1.24 -15.51 -9.46
CA LEU A 284 -0.20 -16.10 -8.62
C LEU A 284 -0.65 -17.44 -8.07
N ARG A 285 0.25 -18.45 -8.12
CA ARG A 285 0.17 -19.65 -7.29
C ARG A 285 1.38 -19.66 -6.39
N LEU A 286 1.16 -19.66 -5.10
CA LEU A 286 2.22 -19.54 -4.09
C LEU A 286 1.81 -20.29 -2.81
N ASP A 287 2.81 -20.75 -2.08
CA ASP A 287 2.64 -21.43 -0.79
C ASP A 287 3.18 -20.57 0.37
N CYS A 288 3.63 -19.35 0.06
CA CYS A 288 4.10 -18.36 1.04
C CYS A 288 3.07 -17.24 1.25
N GLY A 289 3.28 -16.44 2.29
CA GLY A 289 2.44 -15.26 2.56
C GLY A 289 2.61 -14.14 1.54
N LEU A 290 1.66 -13.24 1.52
CA LEU A 290 1.75 -11.96 0.80
C LEU A 290 1.42 -10.79 1.74
N VAL A 291 1.91 -9.61 1.39
CA VAL A 291 1.62 -8.34 2.08
C VAL A 291 0.82 -7.45 1.15
N LEU A 292 -0.26 -6.85 1.66
CA LEU A 292 -1.02 -5.80 0.99
C LEU A 292 -1.07 -4.56 1.90
N ASP A 293 -0.48 -3.46 1.47
CA ASP A 293 -0.36 -2.20 2.23
C ASP A 293 0.16 -2.37 3.69
N GLY A 294 1.02 -3.35 3.91
CA GLY A 294 1.63 -3.66 5.20
C GLY A 294 0.87 -4.69 6.05
N GLU A 295 -0.30 -5.14 5.63
CA GLU A 295 -1.05 -6.23 6.26
C GLU A 295 -0.64 -7.58 5.63
N MET A 296 -0.41 -8.58 6.48
CA MET A 296 0.01 -9.93 6.06
C MET A 296 -1.20 -10.80 5.78
N PHE A 297 -1.16 -11.52 4.67
CA PHE A 297 -2.17 -12.50 4.28
C PHE A 297 -1.50 -13.84 4.00
N ALA A 298 -2.20 -14.93 4.34
CA ALA A 298 -1.75 -16.30 4.09
C ALA A 298 -2.75 -16.99 3.13
N PRO A 299 -2.52 -16.91 1.81
CA PRO A 299 -3.36 -17.60 0.83
C PRO A 299 -3.36 -19.11 1.08
N GLN A 300 -4.48 -19.78 0.77
CA GLN A 300 -4.53 -21.23 0.84
C GLN A 300 -3.62 -21.86 -0.22
N PRO A 301 -2.77 -22.83 0.14
CA PRO A 301 -1.89 -23.52 -0.80
C PRO A 301 -2.64 -24.07 -2.01
N GLY A 302 -2.05 -23.95 -3.21
CA GLY A 302 -2.61 -24.44 -4.45
C GLY A 302 -3.75 -23.58 -5.04
N ARG A 303 -4.26 -22.58 -4.34
CA ARG A 303 -5.24 -21.63 -4.89
C ARG A 303 -4.55 -20.56 -5.72
N VAL A 304 -5.30 -20.03 -6.67
CA VAL A 304 -4.83 -18.92 -7.51
C VAL A 304 -5.24 -17.61 -6.85
N VAL A 305 -4.27 -16.74 -6.63
CA VAL A 305 -4.52 -15.36 -6.25
C VAL A 305 -4.61 -14.53 -7.53
N HIS A 306 -5.74 -13.87 -7.74
CA HIS A 306 -5.96 -12.95 -8.86
C HIS A 306 -5.78 -11.51 -8.40
N ILE A 307 -4.99 -10.74 -9.13
CA ILE A 307 -4.77 -9.32 -8.87
C ILE A 307 -5.07 -8.54 -10.14
N SER A 308 -5.94 -7.55 -10.02
CA SER A 308 -6.28 -6.60 -11.09
C SER A 308 -6.36 -5.17 -10.53
N ALA A 309 -6.63 -4.19 -11.38
CA ALA A 309 -6.86 -2.81 -10.98
C ALA A 309 -8.04 -2.20 -11.77
N ASP A 310 -9.16 -2.91 -11.77
CA ASP A 310 -10.39 -2.57 -12.47
C ASP A 310 -11.26 -1.51 -11.77
N ARG A 311 -10.91 -1.14 -10.52
CA ARG A 311 -11.59 -0.12 -9.73
C ARG A 311 -10.73 1.13 -9.59
N ARG A 312 -11.38 2.28 -9.70
CA ARG A 312 -10.76 3.60 -9.50
C ARG A 312 -11.43 4.32 -8.34
N VAL A 313 -10.63 5.04 -7.59
CA VAL A 313 -11.06 5.82 -6.43
C VAL A 313 -10.58 7.25 -6.59
N GLN A 314 -11.46 8.20 -6.32
CA GLN A 314 -11.11 9.60 -6.26
C GLN A 314 -10.55 9.94 -4.89
N PHE A 315 -9.25 10.18 -4.85
CA PHE A 315 -8.57 10.69 -3.66
C PHE A 315 -8.52 12.20 -3.67
N VAL A 316 -8.37 12.79 -2.48
CA VAL A 316 -8.19 14.23 -2.29
C VAL A 316 -6.84 14.49 -1.66
N ARG A 317 -6.06 15.35 -2.28
CA ARG A 317 -4.81 15.86 -1.73
C ARG A 317 -5.12 16.78 -0.54
N ALA A 318 -4.82 16.29 0.65
CA ALA A 318 -5.11 16.97 1.91
C ALA A 318 -3.94 17.85 2.38
#